data_dacdf8f57d64e01e9e52f0e5685f5050
#
_entry.id   dacdf8f57d64e01e9e52f0e5685f5050
#
_cell.length_a   1.000
_cell.length_b   1.000
_cell.length_c   1.000
_cell.angle_alpha   90.00
_cell.angle_beta   90.00
_cell.angle_gamma   90.00
#
_symmetry.space_group_name_H-M   'P 1'
#
loop_
_entity.id
_entity.type
_entity.pdbx_description
1 polymer ?
#
loop_
_entity_poly.entity_id
_entity_poly.type
_entity_poly.pdbx_seq_one_letter_code
_entity_poly.pdbx_strand_id
1 'polypeptide(L)'
;MGRMPSDAHDLPAEAAPPEGTVLPEGIASRLTFDSAGLVPAIAQDATSGRVLMMAWMNAASLAMTLATRRATYWSRSRRELWVKGATSGHTQYVCEAWLDCDGDTILLRVDQVGGACH
;
A
#
# COMPACT_ATOMS: atom_id res chain seq x y z
N MET A 1 4.71 5.11 -15.50
CA MET A 1 4.02 4.30 -14.47
C MET A 1 2.53 4.23 -14.78
N GLY A 2 1.92 3.08 -14.56
CA GLY A 2 0.48 2.91 -14.72
C GLY A 2 -0.24 3.11 -13.39
N ARG A 3 -1.32 3.88 -13.41
CA ARG A 3 -2.14 4.11 -12.23
C ARG A 3 -3.04 2.90 -11.99
N MET A 4 -3.12 2.44 -10.75
CA MET A 4 -4.01 1.35 -10.37
C MET A 4 -5.43 1.85 -10.18
N PRO A 5 -6.45 1.03 -10.50
CA PRO A 5 -7.83 1.39 -10.21
C PRO A 5 -8.05 1.51 -8.71
N SER A 6 -8.97 2.38 -8.33
CA SER A 6 -9.30 2.67 -6.94
C SER A 6 -10.63 2.01 -6.60
N ASP A 7 -10.65 0.69 -6.54
CA ASP A 7 -11.88 -0.08 -6.42
C ASP A 7 -12.58 0.10 -5.08
N ALA A 8 -11.84 0.53 -4.06
CA ALA A 8 -12.36 0.61 -2.71
C ALA A 8 -12.54 2.05 -2.23
N HIS A 9 -12.68 2.99 -3.14
CA HIS A 9 -12.78 4.42 -2.78
C HIS A 9 -14.00 4.74 -1.90
N ASP A 10 -14.99 3.86 -1.86
CA ASP A 10 -16.19 4.06 -1.04
C ASP A 10 -16.02 3.58 0.39
N LEU A 11 -14.93 2.88 0.70
CA LEU A 11 -14.73 2.34 2.03
C LEU A 11 -14.10 3.40 2.95
N PRO A 12 -14.59 3.53 4.19
CA PRO A 12 -13.93 4.40 5.15
C PRO A 12 -12.50 3.94 5.42
N ALA A 13 -11.57 4.89 5.59
CA ALA A 13 -10.16 4.57 5.82
C ALA A 13 -9.94 3.71 7.08
N GLU A 14 -10.80 3.85 8.09
CA GLU A 14 -10.71 3.12 9.34
C GLU A 14 -11.38 1.75 9.29
N ALA A 15 -12.14 1.46 8.24
CA ALA A 15 -12.86 0.19 8.16
C ALA A 15 -11.87 -0.95 7.93
N ALA A 16 -12.07 -2.05 8.65
CA ALA A 16 -11.33 -3.26 8.36
C ALA A 16 -11.75 -3.79 6.99
N PRO A 17 -10.83 -4.36 6.21
CA PRO A 17 -11.22 -4.95 4.94
C PRO A 17 -12.14 -6.15 5.17
N PRO A 18 -13.02 -6.44 4.22
CA PRO A 18 -13.84 -7.64 4.31
C PRO A 18 -12.95 -8.88 4.42
N GLU A 19 -13.43 -9.87 5.17
CA GLU A 19 -12.75 -11.15 5.22
C GLU A 19 -12.65 -11.73 3.82
N GLY A 20 -11.48 -12.29 3.50
CA GLY A 20 -11.24 -12.82 2.17
C GLY A 20 -10.90 -11.77 1.12
N THR A 21 -10.55 -10.55 1.55
CA THR A 21 -10.10 -9.51 0.62
C THR A 21 -8.92 -10.03 -0.21
N VAL A 22 -9.07 -10.00 -1.53
CA VAL A 22 -8.05 -10.48 -2.46
C VAL A 22 -7.70 -9.39 -3.45
N LEU A 23 -6.50 -9.50 -3.99
CA LEU A 23 -6.01 -8.56 -4.99
C LEU A 23 -6.83 -8.72 -6.29
N PRO A 24 -7.38 -7.62 -6.84
CA PRO A 24 -8.09 -7.70 -8.12
C PRO A 24 -7.22 -8.30 -9.22
N GLU A 25 -7.81 -9.15 -10.05
CA GLU A 25 -7.06 -9.90 -11.05
C GLU A 25 -6.33 -9.00 -12.05
N GLY A 26 -6.95 -7.89 -12.44
CA GLY A 26 -6.34 -6.94 -13.36
C GLY A 26 -5.07 -6.30 -12.82
N ILE A 27 -4.97 -6.19 -11.51
CA ILE A 27 -3.77 -5.69 -10.83
C ILE A 27 -2.79 -6.85 -10.63
N ALA A 28 -3.28 -8.00 -10.18
CA ALA A 28 -2.45 -9.16 -9.91
C ALA A 28 -1.66 -9.59 -11.16
N SER A 29 -2.29 -9.55 -12.33
CA SER A 29 -1.64 -9.94 -13.58
C SER A 29 -0.53 -8.99 -14.01
N ARG A 30 -0.50 -7.78 -13.48
CA ARG A 30 0.49 -6.76 -13.83
C ARG A 30 1.64 -6.66 -12.84
N LEU A 31 1.54 -7.37 -11.71
CA LEU A 31 2.54 -7.35 -10.66
C LEU A 31 3.57 -8.45 -10.84
N THR A 32 4.81 -8.12 -10.57
CA THR A 32 5.91 -9.08 -10.54
C THR A 32 6.49 -9.11 -9.14
N PHE A 33 6.10 -10.11 -8.36
CA PHE A 33 6.63 -10.30 -7.01
C PHE A 33 7.99 -10.99 -7.08
N ASP A 34 8.81 -10.75 -6.06
CA ASP A 34 10.08 -11.47 -5.95
C ASP A 34 9.85 -12.92 -5.49
N SER A 35 10.92 -13.68 -5.28
CA SER A 35 10.82 -15.08 -4.90
C SER A 35 10.18 -15.29 -3.53
N ALA A 36 10.15 -14.26 -2.69
CA ALA A 36 9.49 -14.31 -1.39
C ALA A 36 8.03 -13.83 -1.45
N GLY A 37 7.53 -13.51 -2.63
CA GLY A 37 6.18 -12.99 -2.79
C GLY A 37 6.04 -11.53 -2.38
N LEU A 38 7.12 -10.76 -2.45
CA LEU A 38 7.15 -9.38 -2.01
C LEU A 38 7.46 -8.43 -3.15
N VAL A 39 6.99 -7.20 -2.98
CA VAL A 39 7.27 -6.08 -3.88
C VAL A 39 7.54 -4.85 -3.02
N PRO A 40 8.56 -4.04 -3.36
CA PRO A 40 8.79 -2.80 -2.62
C PRO A 40 7.72 -1.77 -2.92
N ALA A 41 7.33 -1.03 -1.90
CA ALA A 41 6.36 0.05 -2.01
C ALA A 41 6.98 1.33 -1.45
N ILE A 42 6.99 2.36 -2.28
CA ILE A 42 7.52 3.68 -1.91
C ILE A 42 6.33 4.56 -1.56
N ALA A 43 6.38 5.19 -0.38
CA ALA A 43 5.36 6.15 0.02
C ALA A 43 5.89 7.57 -0.26
N GLN A 44 5.12 8.33 -1.01
CA GLN A 44 5.44 9.70 -1.38
C GLN A 44 4.33 10.61 -0.91
N ASP A 45 4.69 11.75 -0.31
CA ASP A 45 3.68 12.72 0.09
C ASP A 45 2.98 13.29 -1.14
N ALA A 46 1.65 13.21 -1.15
CA ALA A 46 0.85 13.61 -2.31
C ALA A 46 0.89 15.12 -2.55
N THR A 47 1.14 15.90 -1.51
CA THR A 47 1.18 17.36 -1.63
C THR A 47 2.55 17.88 -2.02
N SER A 48 3.60 17.47 -1.29
CA SER A 48 4.94 18.01 -1.47
C SER A 48 5.77 17.24 -2.49
N GLY A 49 5.41 16.00 -2.77
CA GLY A 49 6.21 15.12 -3.62
C GLY A 49 7.41 14.49 -2.91
N ARG A 50 7.56 14.71 -1.61
CA ARG A 50 8.70 14.13 -0.87
C ARG A 50 8.52 12.63 -0.75
N VAL A 51 9.63 11.89 -0.95
CA VAL A 51 9.64 10.46 -0.64
C VAL A 51 9.73 10.31 0.88
N LEU A 52 8.77 9.59 1.45
CA LEU A 52 8.65 9.47 2.90
C LEU A 52 9.32 8.21 3.43
N MET A 53 9.10 7.08 2.78
CA MET A 53 9.63 5.81 3.23
C MET A 53 9.51 4.76 2.14
N MET A 54 10.17 3.62 2.35
CA MET A 54 9.97 2.41 1.57
C MET A 54 9.70 1.25 2.52
N ALA A 55 8.75 0.41 2.17
CA ALA A 55 8.46 -0.80 2.92
C ALA A 55 8.07 -1.91 1.93
N TRP A 56 7.77 -3.09 2.44
CA TRP A 56 7.44 -4.24 1.60
C TRP A 56 5.95 -4.52 1.63
N MET A 57 5.44 -5.02 0.51
CA MET A 57 4.07 -5.50 0.40
C MET A 57 4.06 -6.90 -0.18
N ASN A 58 3.14 -7.71 0.30
CA ASN A 58 2.75 -8.95 -0.38
C ASN A 58 1.37 -8.72 -1.01
N ALA A 59 0.84 -9.75 -1.67
CA ALA A 59 -0.47 -9.62 -2.32
C ALA A 59 -1.57 -9.24 -1.31
N ALA A 60 -1.52 -9.81 -0.10
CA ALA A 60 -2.52 -9.52 0.92
C ALA A 60 -2.44 -8.08 1.41
N SER A 61 -1.25 -7.56 1.70
CA SER A 61 -1.11 -6.18 2.18
C SER A 61 -1.50 -5.17 1.10
N LEU A 62 -1.19 -5.45 -0.16
CA LEU A 62 -1.62 -4.58 -1.24
C LEU A 62 -3.14 -4.60 -1.40
N ALA A 63 -3.75 -5.78 -1.31
CA ALA A 63 -5.21 -5.90 -1.38
C ALA A 63 -5.87 -5.11 -0.26
N MET A 64 -5.35 -5.19 0.96
CA MET A 64 -5.86 -4.42 2.09
C MET A 64 -5.68 -2.92 1.87
N THR A 65 -4.53 -2.51 1.36
CA THR A 65 -4.26 -1.10 1.06
C THR A 65 -5.28 -0.53 0.08
N LEU A 66 -5.56 -1.27 -0.98
CA LEU A 66 -6.53 -0.83 -1.99
C LEU A 66 -7.96 -0.83 -1.45
N ALA A 67 -8.29 -1.80 -0.60
CA ALA A 67 -9.64 -1.92 -0.03
C ALA A 67 -9.93 -0.86 1.03
N THR A 68 -8.95 -0.54 1.87
CA THR A 68 -9.17 0.39 3.00
C THR A 68 -8.68 1.79 2.73
N ARG A 69 -7.81 1.96 1.73
CA ARG A 69 -7.08 3.18 1.42
C ARG A 69 -6.13 3.61 2.52
N ARG A 70 -5.83 2.72 3.44
CA ARG A 70 -4.79 2.92 4.47
C ARG A 70 -3.60 2.07 4.09
N ALA A 71 -2.42 2.68 4.03
CA ALA A 71 -1.21 1.96 3.65
C ALA A 71 -0.95 0.83 4.63
N THR A 72 -0.93 -0.37 4.10
CA THR A 72 -0.74 -1.62 4.85
C THR A 72 0.42 -2.35 4.22
N TYR A 73 1.40 -2.69 5.03
CA TYR A 73 2.65 -3.28 4.57
C TYR A 73 2.83 -4.67 5.15
N TRP A 74 3.87 -5.35 4.67
CA TRP A 74 4.27 -6.66 5.20
C TRP A 74 5.58 -6.50 5.96
N SER A 75 5.60 -6.94 7.21
CA SER A 75 6.82 -6.95 8.01
C SER A 75 7.57 -8.26 7.76
N ARG A 76 8.75 -8.18 7.15
CA ARG A 76 9.57 -9.37 6.88
C ARG A 76 10.10 -9.98 8.17
N SER A 77 10.47 -9.16 9.15
CA SER A 77 11.04 -9.65 10.40
C SER A 77 10.00 -10.29 11.31
N ARG A 78 8.79 -9.71 11.38
CA ARG A 78 7.70 -10.23 12.20
C ARG A 78 6.77 -11.19 11.47
N ARG A 79 6.89 -11.23 10.14
CA ARG A 79 6.09 -12.09 9.25
C ARG A 79 4.59 -11.85 9.46
N GLU A 80 4.21 -10.59 9.45
CA GLU A 80 2.82 -10.19 9.63
C GLU A 80 2.49 -8.91 8.87
N LEU A 81 1.21 -8.70 8.64
CA LEU A 81 0.71 -7.45 8.08
C LEU A 81 0.79 -6.35 9.14
N TRP A 82 1.06 -5.12 8.72
CA TRP A 82 0.96 -3.98 9.63
C TRP A 82 0.41 -2.77 8.89
N VAL A 83 -0.59 -2.14 9.51
CA VAL A 83 -1.18 -0.91 9.02
C VAL A 83 -0.35 0.24 9.53
N LYS A 84 0.18 1.05 8.61
CA LYS A 84 1.01 2.19 8.98
C LYS A 84 0.23 3.11 9.90
N GLY A 85 0.76 3.35 11.08
CA GLY A 85 0.16 4.27 12.04
C GLY A 85 -0.96 3.69 12.89
N ALA A 86 -1.23 2.38 12.82
CA ALA A 86 -2.30 1.77 13.62
C ALA A 86 -2.10 2.00 15.13
N THR A 87 -0.84 2.00 15.58
CA THR A 87 -0.51 2.24 16.99
C THR A 87 -0.14 3.69 17.25
N SER A 88 0.70 4.28 16.39
CA SER A 88 1.23 5.62 16.59
C SER A 88 0.26 6.74 16.17
N GLY A 89 -0.73 6.44 15.38
CA GLY A 89 -1.61 7.44 14.79
C GLY A 89 -1.05 8.10 13.53
N HIS A 90 0.19 7.79 13.14
CA HIS A 90 0.83 8.37 11.96
C HIS A 90 0.45 7.59 10.71
N THR A 91 -0.85 7.62 10.38
CA THR A 91 -1.41 6.87 9.26
C THR A 91 -1.05 7.48 7.92
N GLN A 92 -1.17 6.66 6.88
CA GLN A 92 -0.99 7.10 5.50
C GLN A 92 -2.26 6.78 4.73
N TYR A 93 -2.99 7.81 4.31
CA TYR A 93 -4.15 7.65 3.44
C TYR A 93 -3.68 7.63 2.00
N VAL A 94 -4.00 6.58 1.26
CA VAL A 94 -3.55 6.40 -0.12
C VAL A 94 -4.45 7.14 -1.07
N CYS A 95 -3.92 8.21 -1.66
CA CYS A 95 -4.63 9.00 -2.66
C CYS A 95 -4.52 8.35 -4.03
N GLU A 96 -3.33 7.83 -4.37
CA GLU A 96 -3.07 7.19 -5.64
C GLU A 96 -2.07 6.06 -5.45
N ALA A 97 -2.21 5.03 -6.27
CA ALA A 97 -1.25 3.93 -6.32
C ALA A 97 -0.83 3.70 -7.77
N TRP A 98 0.46 3.52 -7.99
CA TRP A 98 1.07 3.38 -9.30
C TRP A 98 1.97 2.17 -9.34
N LEU A 99 2.05 1.52 -10.51
CA LEU A 99 3.02 0.48 -10.81
C LEU A 99 4.10 1.07 -11.72
N ASP A 100 5.33 0.63 -11.54
CA ASP A 100 6.35 0.97 -12.52
C ASP A 100 6.17 0.13 -13.80
N CYS A 101 7.05 0.33 -14.79
CA CYS A 101 6.82 -0.20 -16.13
C CYS A 101 6.81 -1.74 -16.19
N ASP A 102 7.54 -2.42 -15.31
CA ASP A 102 7.59 -3.88 -15.27
C ASP A 102 6.85 -4.48 -14.07
N GLY A 103 6.14 -3.66 -13.31
CA GLY A 103 5.26 -4.13 -12.25
C GLY A 103 5.97 -4.65 -11.00
N ASP A 104 7.23 -4.29 -10.78
CA ASP A 104 8.00 -4.79 -9.66
C ASP A 104 8.21 -3.77 -8.53
N THR A 105 7.62 -2.59 -8.66
CA THR A 105 7.69 -1.54 -7.64
C THR A 105 6.36 -0.79 -7.60
N ILE A 106 5.89 -0.48 -6.41
CA ILE A 106 4.65 0.27 -6.20
C ILE A 106 5.01 1.65 -5.69
N LEU A 107 4.36 2.67 -6.23
CA LEU A 107 4.40 4.02 -5.67
C LEU A 107 3.04 4.35 -5.09
N LEU A 108 3.01 4.66 -3.81
CA LEU A 108 1.82 5.15 -3.12
C LEU A 108 1.98 6.65 -2.90
N ARG A 109 1.05 7.43 -3.42
CA ARG A 109 0.96 8.85 -3.10
C ARG A 109 -0.03 9.00 -1.96
N VAL A 110 0.43 9.53 -0.84
CA VAL A 110 -0.31 9.46 0.42
C VAL A 110 -0.45 10.82 1.09
N ASP A 111 -1.49 10.94 1.90
CA ASP A 111 -1.60 11.98 2.92
C ASP A 111 -1.08 11.38 4.22
N GLN A 112 0.05 11.90 4.68
CA GLN A 112 0.70 11.41 5.89
C GLN A 112 0.27 12.21 7.09
N VAL A 113 -0.21 11.52 8.12
CA VAL A 113 -0.49 12.14 9.42
C VAL A 113 0.75 11.97 10.29
N GLY A 114 1.31 13.08 10.77
CA GLY A 114 2.50 13.05 11.60
C GLY A 114 3.76 12.65 10.84
N GLY A 115 4.74 12.10 11.57
CA GLY A 115 5.99 11.67 10.97
C GLY A 115 5.87 10.34 10.25
N ALA A 116 6.52 10.22 9.09
CA ALA A 116 6.47 8.98 8.30
C ALA A 116 7.41 7.91 8.86
N CYS A 117 8.56 8.34 9.33
CA CYS A 117 9.62 7.45 9.82
C CYS A 117 9.97 7.79 11.25
N HIS A 118 10.20 6.78 12.06
CA HIS A 118 10.50 6.96 13.48
C HIS A 118 11.38 5.85 14.02
#